data_9ec79922013f4f2db09e2d01eca3c7d1
#
_entry.id   9ec79922013f4f2db09e2d01eca3c7d1
#
_cell.length_a   1.000
_cell.length_b   1.000
_cell.length_c   1.000
_cell.angle_alpha   90.00
_cell.angle_beta   90.00
_cell.angle_gamma   90.00
#
_symmetry.space_group_name_H-M   'P 1'
#
loop_
_entity.id
_entity.type
_entity.pdbx_description
1 polymer ?
#
loop_
_entity_poly.entity_id
_entity_poly.type
_entity_poly.pdbx_seq_one_letter_code
_entity_poly.pdbx_strand_id
1 'polypeptide(L)'
;MKKSFAAALLVLSLALGAAAPAAVRAEEIGPGIGLEEKIAAQQAAAQAAESAGTEETAAPQSAETVTETAATQAAETAGAAENTAAAAGTAAAAGTTGAMHRKTAEELQAAMALTPAGPAKAEWGTFFLGNNLPPRNDEDESYLRSFHAYAMVPTQEKFVYLTFDEGYENGYTPAILDVLKKHNIKAAFFCTGSFVRDNPELIKRFADEGHIIGNHTLTHPSMMKVSTWDEFSRQLFGVEERVQAITGKEMPRYYRPPAGAYSEAQLRMADALGFKTIFWSVAYKDWDVNAQPTHERGMSYLTTRIHPGAIILLHAVSKTNAEIMDQLLTTWEQMGYSFRTLDELPQGLTF
;
A
#
# COMPACT_ATOMS: atom_id res chain seq x y z
N MET A 1 -63.40 44.72 9.57
CA MET A 1 -63.42 46.00 10.33
C MET A 1 -62.28 45.97 11.34
N LYS A 2 -61.42 47.00 11.22
CA LYS A 2 -60.61 47.65 12.27
C LYS A 2 -59.65 46.82 13.12
N LYS A 3 -58.36 47.02 12.93
CA LYS A 3 -57.39 47.96 13.49
C LYS A 3 -56.78 47.45 14.77
N SER A 4 -55.50 47.14 14.76
CA SER A 4 -54.33 47.97 15.10
C SER A 4 -54.17 48.23 16.60
N PHE A 5 -53.04 47.86 17.20
CA PHE A 5 -52.02 48.75 17.70
C PHE A 5 -50.90 48.02 18.41
N ALA A 6 -49.74 48.50 18.20
CA ALA A 6 -48.46 48.19 18.74
C ALA A 6 -48.31 48.60 20.21
N ALA A 7 -47.39 48.00 20.92
CA ALA A 7 -46.44 48.71 21.77
C ALA A 7 -45.30 47.79 22.23
N ALA A 8 -44.12 48.30 22.08
CA ALA A 8 -42.85 47.75 22.55
C ALA A 8 -42.73 47.84 24.07
N LEU A 9 -42.05 46.90 24.70
CA LEU A 9 -41.27 47.17 25.89
C LEU A 9 -39.99 46.31 25.93
N LEU A 10 -38.92 47.02 25.99
CA LEU A 10 -37.55 46.58 26.17
C LEU A 10 -37.36 46.29 27.66
N VAL A 11 -36.91 45.08 28.02
CA VAL A 11 -36.24 44.87 29.31
C VAL A 11 -35.03 43.91 29.11
N LEU A 12 -33.92 44.48 29.45
CA LEU A 12 -32.59 43.94 29.53
C LEU A 12 -32.48 43.10 30.82
N SER A 13 -32.03 41.83 30.76
CA SER A 13 -31.34 41.22 31.89
C SER A 13 -30.39 40.12 31.44
N LEU A 14 -29.18 40.27 31.93
CA LEU A 14 -28.03 39.41 31.81
C LEU A 14 -28.25 38.01 32.39
N ALA A 15 -27.53 37.06 31.83
CA ALA A 15 -26.61 36.12 32.46
C ALA A 15 -26.89 34.65 32.29
N LEU A 16 -25.76 33.98 32.08
CA LEU A 16 -25.33 32.59 32.22
C LEU A 16 -25.75 31.60 31.11
N GLY A 17 -24.84 31.34 30.34
CA GLY A 17 -24.03 30.28 29.87
C GLY A 17 -24.57 28.84 30.05
N ALA A 18 -25.01 28.24 28.95
CA ALA A 18 -24.87 26.81 28.72
C ALA A 18 -24.64 26.63 27.21
N ALA A 19 -23.42 26.34 26.85
CA ALA A 19 -23.06 26.00 25.49
C ALA A 19 -23.68 24.65 25.13
N ALA A 20 -24.59 24.64 24.17
CA ALA A 20 -24.99 23.44 23.47
C ALA A 20 -23.85 22.98 22.58
N PRO A 21 -23.58 21.65 22.46
CA PRO A 21 -22.51 21.16 21.59
C PRO A 21 -22.86 21.47 20.13
N ALA A 22 -21.95 22.13 19.47
CA ALA A 22 -21.98 22.37 18.04
C ALA A 22 -22.08 21.02 17.30
N ALA A 23 -23.11 20.89 16.49
CA ALA A 23 -23.21 19.82 15.52
C ALA A 23 -21.97 19.89 14.59
N VAL A 24 -21.15 18.86 14.65
CA VAL A 24 -20.02 18.69 13.73
C VAL A 24 -20.63 18.44 12.35
N ARG A 25 -20.57 19.44 11.49
CA ARG A 25 -20.79 19.25 10.07
C ARG A 25 -19.76 18.26 9.56
N ALA A 26 -20.22 17.22 8.86
CA ALA A 26 -19.39 16.36 8.05
C ALA A 26 -18.65 17.26 7.03
N GLU A 27 -17.35 17.45 7.22
CA GLU A 27 -16.51 18.04 6.19
C GLU A 27 -16.44 17.04 5.03
N GLU A 28 -17.04 17.41 3.93
CA GLU A 28 -16.80 16.79 2.63
C GLU A 28 -15.30 16.90 2.33
N ILE A 29 -14.67 15.74 2.11
CA ILE A 29 -13.29 15.68 1.64
C ILE A 29 -13.33 16.11 0.17
N GLY A 30 -13.02 17.38 -0.08
CA GLY A 30 -12.85 17.92 -1.42
C GLY A 30 -11.59 17.35 -2.11
N PRO A 31 -11.46 17.48 -3.43
CA PRO A 31 -10.41 16.87 -4.24
C PRO A 31 -9.02 17.30 -3.76
N GLY A 32 -8.15 16.30 -3.57
CA GLY A 32 -6.87 16.39 -2.88
C GLY A 32 -5.75 17.11 -3.63
N ILE A 33 -5.81 18.42 -3.79
CA ILE A 33 -4.68 19.25 -4.31
C ILE A 33 -3.54 19.38 -3.27
N GLY A 34 -3.69 18.87 -2.06
CA GLY A 34 -2.72 19.07 -0.99
C GLY A 34 -1.96 17.85 -0.51
N LEU A 35 -2.27 16.66 -1.03
CA LEU A 35 -1.69 15.41 -0.50
C LEU A 35 -0.27 15.17 -1.02
N GLU A 36 -0.03 15.35 -2.32
CA GLU A 36 1.29 15.21 -2.92
C GLU A 36 2.27 16.28 -2.41
N GLU A 37 1.82 17.53 -2.27
CA GLU A 37 2.63 18.59 -1.67
C GLU A 37 2.94 18.31 -0.19
N LYS A 38 2.01 17.72 0.56
CA LYS A 38 2.24 17.34 1.95
C LYS A 38 3.16 16.14 2.09
N ILE A 39 3.05 15.14 1.23
CA ILE A 39 3.99 14.00 1.19
C ILE A 39 5.38 14.47 0.78
N ALA A 40 5.49 15.34 -0.24
CA ALA A 40 6.76 15.91 -0.65
C ALA A 40 7.37 16.82 0.44
N ALA A 41 6.56 17.62 1.13
CA ALA A 41 7.01 18.45 2.25
C ALA A 41 7.43 17.62 3.46
N GLN A 42 6.75 16.51 3.74
CA GLN A 42 7.11 15.58 4.81
C GLN A 42 8.39 14.79 4.49
N GLN A 43 8.56 14.36 3.24
CA GLN A 43 9.81 13.74 2.78
C GLN A 43 10.98 14.73 2.81
N ALA A 44 10.74 16.00 2.44
CA ALA A 44 11.74 17.06 2.54
C ALA A 44 12.08 17.40 4.01
N ALA A 45 11.10 17.39 4.92
CA ALA A 45 11.31 17.61 6.34
C ALA A 45 12.07 16.45 7.01
N ALA A 46 11.81 15.22 6.61
CA ALA A 46 12.56 14.05 7.08
C ALA A 46 14.02 14.09 6.60
N GLN A 47 14.26 14.46 5.34
CA GLN A 47 15.61 14.65 4.80
C GLN A 47 16.35 15.83 5.42
N ALA A 48 15.66 16.92 5.79
CA ALA A 48 16.24 18.07 6.48
C ALA A 48 16.60 17.73 7.94
N ALA A 49 15.83 16.89 8.61
CA ALA A 49 16.13 16.40 9.96
C ALA A 49 17.38 15.48 9.99
N GLU A 50 17.56 14.67 8.94
CA GLU A 50 18.77 13.84 8.78
C GLU A 50 20.04 14.67 8.52
N SER A 51 19.92 15.78 7.76
CA SER A 51 21.04 16.68 7.49
C SER A 51 21.41 17.60 8.66
N ALA A 52 20.50 17.83 9.60
CA ALA A 52 20.75 18.65 10.80
C ALA A 52 21.38 17.87 11.96
N GLY A 53 21.45 16.55 11.88
CA GLY A 53 22.03 15.68 12.91
C GLY A 53 23.55 15.48 12.86
N THR A 54 24.27 16.11 11.93
CA THR A 54 25.72 15.90 11.72
C THR A 54 26.61 17.07 12.07
N GLU A 55 26.15 18.07 12.81
CA GLU A 55 26.99 19.11 13.35
C GLU A 55 26.82 19.22 14.87
N GLU A 56 27.56 18.40 15.63
CA GLU A 56 28.08 18.83 16.93
C GLU A 56 29.25 17.96 17.44
N THR A 57 30.33 18.68 17.65
CA THR A 57 31.48 18.50 18.52
C THR A 57 32.65 17.65 18.07
N ALA A 58 33.59 18.33 17.44
CA ALA A 58 35.01 18.00 17.53
C ALA A 58 35.62 18.67 18.74
N ALA A 59 36.13 17.91 19.69
CA ALA A 59 37.14 18.38 20.65
C ALA A 59 38.31 17.40 20.65
N PRO A 60 39.57 17.90 20.82
CA PRO A 60 40.75 17.17 20.41
C PRO A 60 41.34 16.34 21.57
N GLN A 61 41.83 15.12 21.28
CA GLN A 61 42.82 14.48 22.13
C GLN A 61 43.86 13.70 21.31
N SER A 62 45.06 14.25 21.41
CA SER A 62 46.40 13.66 21.54
C SER A 62 46.73 12.33 20.87
N ALA A 63 47.77 12.42 20.08
CA ALA A 63 48.61 11.42 19.48
C ALA A 63 49.15 10.38 20.48
N GLU A 64 49.13 9.10 20.05
CA GLU A 64 50.22 8.18 20.36
C GLU A 64 50.45 7.24 19.16
N THR A 65 51.67 7.30 18.71
CA THR A 65 52.32 6.54 17.67
C THR A 65 52.70 5.15 18.18
N VAL A 66 52.44 4.07 17.41
CA VAL A 66 53.35 2.92 17.33
C VAL A 66 53.20 2.21 15.96
N THR A 67 54.25 2.35 15.18
CA THR A 67 54.89 1.53 14.15
C THR A 67 54.32 0.15 13.80
N GLU A 68 54.07 -0.05 12.51
CA GLU A 68 54.84 -0.82 11.50
C GLU A 68 54.96 -2.36 11.72
N THR A 69 54.43 -3.15 10.81
CA THR A 69 55.26 -4.01 9.92
C THR A 69 54.41 -4.65 8.78
N ALA A 70 55.01 -4.61 7.64
CA ALA A 70 54.58 -5.21 6.37
C ALA A 70 54.97 -6.70 6.23
N ALA A 71 54.26 -7.41 5.39
CA ALA A 71 54.76 -8.49 4.48
C ALA A 71 53.58 -9.12 3.73
N THR A 72 53.40 -8.87 2.49
CA THR A 72 53.98 -9.43 1.24
C THR A 72 53.41 -10.84 0.83
N GLN A 73 52.69 -10.80 -0.30
CA GLN A 73 52.73 -11.67 -1.53
C GLN A 73 52.52 -13.19 -1.42
N ALA A 74 51.62 -13.72 -2.22
CA ALA A 74 51.78 -14.37 -3.56
C ALA A 74 50.49 -15.14 -3.86
N ALA A 75 49.79 -14.99 -4.94
CA ALA A 75 49.88 -15.31 -6.36
C ALA A 75 49.84 -16.83 -6.71
N GLU A 76 49.02 -17.11 -7.72
CA GLU A 76 49.03 -18.24 -8.69
C GLU A 76 48.38 -19.57 -8.24
N THR A 77 47.62 -20.28 -9.02
CA THR A 77 47.21 -20.43 -10.42
C THR A 77 46.29 -21.63 -10.52
N ALA A 78 45.36 -21.57 -11.44
CA ALA A 78 44.85 -22.53 -12.43
C ALA A 78 44.44 -23.98 -12.03
N GLY A 79 43.32 -24.38 -12.59
CA GLY A 79 42.98 -25.79 -12.83
C GLY A 79 41.53 -26.01 -13.26
N ALA A 80 41.31 -26.01 -14.57
CA ALA A 80 40.09 -26.51 -15.20
C ALA A 80 40.03 -28.02 -15.14
N ALA A 81 38.84 -28.59 -14.90
CA ALA A 81 38.51 -29.93 -15.36
C ALA A 81 37.01 -30.07 -15.55
N GLU A 82 36.64 -30.30 -16.79
CA GLU A 82 35.34 -30.87 -17.21
C GLU A 82 35.15 -32.25 -16.57
N ASN A 83 33.92 -32.58 -16.23
CA ASN A 83 33.45 -33.93 -16.48
C ASN A 83 31.94 -34.02 -16.64
N THR A 84 31.56 -34.51 -17.77
CA THR A 84 30.27 -35.01 -18.21
C THR A 84 29.95 -36.35 -17.57
N ALA A 85 28.71 -36.53 -17.09
CA ALA A 85 27.97 -37.81 -17.25
C ALA A 85 26.53 -37.68 -16.69
N ALA A 86 25.72 -37.94 -17.43
CA ALA A 86 24.40 -38.45 -17.78
C ALA A 86 23.68 -39.31 -16.74
N ALA A 87 22.38 -39.02 -16.69
CA ALA A 87 21.21 -39.89 -16.77
C ALA A 87 20.53 -40.42 -15.52
N ALA A 88 19.22 -40.21 -15.62
CA ALA A 88 18.08 -41.05 -15.24
C ALA A 88 17.39 -40.81 -13.90
N GLY A 89 16.28 -40.10 -13.97
CA GLY A 89 14.92 -40.60 -13.78
C GLY A 89 14.42 -40.75 -12.36
N THR A 90 13.58 -39.85 -11.95
CA THR A 90 12.26 -40.18 -11.37
C THR A 90 11.36 -38.98 -11.45
N ALA A 91 10.21 -39.14 -12.12
CA ALA A 91 9.15 -38.19 -12.20
C ALA A 91 8.47 -38.05 -10.83
N ALA A 92 8.52 -36.84 -10.27
CA ALA A 92 7.61 -36.42 -9.21
C ALA A 92 6.80 -35.23 -9.74
N ALA A 93 5.51 -35.32 -9.57
CA ALA A 93 4.50 -34.43 -10.11
C ALA A 93 4.83 -32.94 -9.84
N ALA A 94 5.20 -32.22 -10.89
CA ALA A 94 5.25 -30.79 -10.89
C ALA A 94 3.82 -30.27 -10.98
N GLY A 95 3.33 -29.69 -9.89
CA GLY A 95 2.18 -28.80 -9.93
C GLY A 95 2.47 -27.71 -10.94
N THR A 96 1.67 -27.63 -11.97
CA THR A 96 1.68 -26.58 -12.99
C THR A 96 1.33 -25.25 -12.34
N THR A 97 2.32 -24.56 -11.73
CA THR A 97 2.26 -23.12 -11.60
C THR A 97 2.32 -22.59 -13.03
N GLY A 98 1.15 -22.12 -13.53
CA GLY A 98 1.09 -21.52 -14.86
C GLY A 98 2.09 -20.36 -14.93
N ALA A 99 3.20 -20.59 -15.62
CA ALA A 99 4.12 -19.54 -16.02
C ALA A 99 3.28 -18.54 -16.82
N MET A 100 2.97 -17.37 -16.23
CA MET A 100 2.35 -16.29 -16.95
C MET A 100 3.29 -15.93 -18.10
N HIS A 101 2.83 -16.19 -19.31
CA HIS A 101 3.59 -15.89 -20.52
C HIS A 101 3.83 -14.37 -20.55
N ARG A 102 5.06 -13.93 -20.32
CA ARG A 102 5.43 -12.52 -20.50
C ARG A 102 5.16 -12.18 -21.96
N LYS A 103 4.16 -11.33 -22.21
CA LYS A 103 3.95 -10.79 -23.56
C LYS A 103 5.21 -10.08 -24.01
N THR A 104 5.59 -10.25 -25.26
CA THR A 104 6.75 -9.56 -25.83
C THR A 104 6.49 -8.05 -25.91
N ALA A 105 7.53 -7.23 -25.97
CA ALA A 105 7.38 -5.79 -26.13
C ALA A 105 6.54 -5.41 -27.36
N GLU A 106 6.61 -6.20 -28.45
CA GLU A 106 5.80 -6.01 -29.66
C GLU A 106 4.30 -6.32 -29.41
N GLU A 107 3.99 -7.41 -28.74
CA GLU A 107 2.61 -7.75 -28.38
C GLU A 107 1.99 -6.71 -27.45
N LEU A 108 2.80 -6.16 -26.55
CA LEU A 108 2.40 -5.10 -25.62
C LEU A 108 2.18 -3.78 -26.37
N GLN A 109 3.06 -3.43 -27.28
CA GLN A 109 2.95 -2.23 -28.09
C GLN A 109 1.76 -2.30 -29.08
N ALA A 110 1.49 -3.49 -29.63
CA ALA A 110 0.30 -3.74 -30.45
C ALA A 110 -0.99 -3.64 -29.64
N ALA A 111 -1.01 -4.14 -28.40
CA ALA A 111 -2.16 -4.02 -27.49
C ALA A 111 -2.44 -2.56 -27.11
N MET A 112 -1.40 -1.75 -26.95
CA MET A 112 -1.53 -0.31 -26.65
C MET A 112 -2.01 0.51 -27.85
N ALA A 113 -1.57 0.18 -29.05
CA ALA A 113 -2.01 0.87 -30.27
C ALA A 113 -3.51 0.66 -30.56
N LEU A 114 -4.10 -0.42 -30.04
CA LEU A 114 -5.52 -0.75 -30.19
C LEU A 114 -6.40 -0.15 -29.08
N THR A 115 -5.84 0.52 -28.09
CA THR A 115 -6.58 0.95 -26.91
C THR A 115 -6.84 2.46 -26.99
N PRO A 116 -8.10 2.89 -27.17
CA PRO A 116 -8.43 4.31 -27.04
C PRO A 116 -8.05 4.80 -25.65
N ALA A 117 -7.43 5.97 -25.57
CA ALA A 117 -7.24 6.65 -24.28
C ALA A 117 -8.62 6.88 -23.66
N GLY A 118 -8.93 6.15 -22.60
CA GLY A 118 -10.14 6.36 -21.83
C GLY A 118 -10.10 7.69 -21.08
N PRO A 119 -11.23 8.19 -20.55
CA PRO A 119 -11.26 9.38 -19.74
C PRO A 119 -10.34 9.20 -18.54
N ALA A 120 -9.59 10.25 -18.21
CA ALA A 120 -8.78 10.26 -17.00
C ALA A 120 -9.70 10.20 -15.78
N LYS A 121 -9.42 9.29 -14.85
CA LYS A 121 -10.02 9.23 -13.51
C LYS A 121 -9.03 9.84 -12.53
N ALA A 122 -9.49 10.67 -11.61
CA ALA A 122 -8.59 11.36 -10.69
C ALA A 122 -8.06 10.42 -9.61
N GLU A 123 -8.95 9.85 -8.80
CA GLU A 123 -8.62 9.00 -7.65
C GLU A 123 -9.73 7.97 -7.45
N TRP A 124 -9.39 6.84 -6.84
CA TRP A 124 -10.35 5.82 -6.46
C TRP A 124 -11.24 6.31 -5.33
N GLY A 125 -12.54 6.40 -5.57
CA GLY A 125 -13.53 6.83 -4.61
C GLY A 125 -14.30 5.66 -3.99
N THR A 126 -14.48 5.73 -2.67
CA THR A 126 -15.24 4.75 -1.90
C THR A 126 -16.20 5.46 -0.96
N PHE A 127 -17.50 5.23 -1.14
CA PHE A 127 -18.54 5.75 -0.25
C PHE A 127 -18.97 4.70 0.75
N PHE A 128 -18.50 4.82 2.00
CA PHE A 128 -18.76 3.86 3.07
C PHE A 128 -20.18 3.96 3.58
N LEU A 129 -20.91 2.85 3.56
CA LEU A 129 -22.28 2.76 4.07
C LEU A 129 -22.31 2.46 5.58
N GLY A 130 -21.24 1.91 6.15
CA GLY A 130 -21.19 1.41 7.53
C GLY A 130 -22.03 0.15 7.74
N ASN A 131 -22.24 -0.24 8.99
CA ASN A 131 -23.04 -1.41 9.36
C ASN A 131 -22.61 -2.71 8.69
N ASN A 132 -21.32 -2.85 8.39
CA ASN A 132 -20.73 -4.01 7.72
C ASN A 132 -21.29 -4.28 6.32
N LEU A 133 -21.79 -3.24 5.66
CA LEU A 133 -22.26 -3.30 4.27
C LEU A 133 -21.12 -2.97 3.30
N PRO A 134 -21.06 -3.65 2.15
CA PRO A 134 -20.16 -3.25 1.08
C PRO A 134 -20.38 -1.78 0.69
N PRO A 135 -19.32 -1.00 0.47
CA PRO A 135 -19.45 0.40 0.06
C PRO A 135 -19.98 0.51 -1.37
N ARG A 136 -20.32 1.73 -1.77
CA ARG A 136 -20.40 2.09 -3.18
C ARG A 136 -19.04 2.62 -3.63
N ASN A 137 -18.49 1.99 -4.64
CA ASN A 137 -17.26 2.38 -5.29
C ASN A 137 -17.56 3.20 -6.56
N ASP A 138 -16.55 3.90 -7.07
CA ASP A 138 -16.68 4.67 -8.31
C ASP A 138 -16.98 3.78 -9.53
N GLU A 139 -16.49 2.57 -9.53
CA GLU A 139 -16.66 1.60 -10.61
C GLU A 139 -17.26 0.30 -10.11
N ASP A 140 -18.01 -0.37 -10.97
CA ASP A 140 -18.52 -1.70 -10.71
C ASP A 140 -17.39 -2.75 -10.72
N GLU A 141 -17.50 -3.76 -9.87
CA GLU A 141 -16.54 -4.86 -9.81
C GLU A 141 -16.42 -5.62 -11.16
N SER A 142 -17.48 -5.71 -11.94
CA SER A 142 -17.45 -6.33 -13.28
C SER A 142 -16.59 -5.53 -14.25
N TYR A 143 -16.68 -4.19 -14.21
CA TYR A 143 -15.83 -3.31 -15.00
C TYR A 143 -14.35 -3.46 -14.60
N LEU A 144 -14.04 -3.39 -13.31
CA LEU A 144 -12.68 -3.58 -12.81
C LEU A 144 -12.08 -4.92 -13.21
N ARG A 145 -12.85 -6.00 -13.06
CA ARG A 145 -12.41 -7.36 -13.42
C ARG A 145 -12.08 -7.54 -14.89
N SER A 146 -12.69 -6.75 -15.78
CA SER A 146 -12.33 -6.77 -17.21
C SER A 146 -10.86 -6.35 -17.46
N PHE A 147 -10.21 -5.75 -16.48
CA PHE A 147 -8.80 -5.36 -16.48
C PHE A 147 -7.98 -6.09 -15.40
N HIS A 148 -8.46 -7.20 -14.87
CA HIS A 148 -7.87 -7.86 -13.70
C HIS A 148 -7.62 -6.89 -12.54
N ALA A 149 -8.54 -5.93 -12.34
CA ALA A 149 -8.53 -5.01 -11.21
C ALA A 149 -9.58 -5.42 -10.17
N TYR A 150 -9.32 -5.16 -8.90
CA TYR A 150 -10.15 -5.60 -7.78
C TYR A 150 -10.19 -4.52 -6.70
N ALA A 151 -11.39 -4.26 -6.16
CA ALA A 151 -11.56 -3.46 -4.95
C ALA A 151 -12.16 -4.27 -3.80
N MET A 152 -12.92 -5.30 -4.14
CA MET A 152 -13.49 -6.30 -3.25
C MET A 152 -13.85 -7.57 -4.04
N VAL A 153 -14.19 -8.63 -3.34
CA VAL A 153 -14.79 -9.84 -3.93
C VAL A 153 -16.24 -9.91 -3.49
N PRO A 154 -17.22 -9.73 -4.40
CA PRO A 154 -18.64 -9.88 -4.04
C PRO A 154 -18.92 -11.30 -3.55
N THR A 155 -19.28 -11.42 -2.26
CA THR A 155 -19.53 -12.69 -1.60
C THR A 155 -20.37 -12.51 -0.34
N GLN A 156 -20.94 -13.59 0.18
CA GLN A 156 -21.56 -13.64 1.50
C GLN A 156 -20.63 -14.32 2.54
N GLU A 157 -19.53 -14.93 2.08
CA GLU A 157 -18.54 -15.56 2.96
C GLU A 157 -17.72 -14.50 3.69
N LYS A 158 -17.61 -14.63 5.01
CA LYS A 158 -16.86 -13.70 5.83
C LYS A 158 -15.36 -13.96 5.75
N PHE A 159 -14.76 -13.50 4.68
CA PHE A 159 -13.30 -13.40 4.54
C PHE A 159 -12.92 -12.01 4.07
N VAL A 160 -11.67 -11.63 4.33
CA VAL A 160 -11.09 -10.34 3.93
C VAL A 160 -9.65 -10.51 3.46
N TYR A 161 -9.17 -9.51 2.73
CA TYR A 161 -7.78 -9.37 2.32
C TYR A 161 -7.18 -8.17 3.05
N LEU A 162 -6.18 -8.42 3.89
CA LEU A 162 -5.50 -7.36 4.63
C LEU A 162 -4.31 -6.86 3.82
N THR A 163 -4.27 -5.55 3.57
CA THR A 163 -3.21 -4.95 2.77
C THR A 163 -2.70 -3.66 3.39
N PHE A 164 -1.41 -3.37 3.19
CA PHE A 164 -0.73 -2.18 3.67
C PHE A 164 -0.02 -1.48 2.51
N ASP A 165 -0.04 -0.14 2.51
CA ASP A 165 0.78 0.67 1.62
C ASP A 165 2.00 1.19 2.38
N GLU A 166 3.20 0.95 1.80
CA GLU A 166 4.49 1.20 2.39
C GLU A 166 5.27 2.23 1.55
N GLY A 167 5.18 3.50 1.95
CA GLY A 167 5.92 4.60 1.34
C GLY A 167 7.28 4.82 2.00
N TYR A 168 7.31 4.78 3.33
CA TYR A 168 8.49 4.88 4.20
C TYR A 168 8.22 4.17 5.53
N GLU A 169 9.27 3.82 6.27
CA GLU A 169 9.16 3.21 7.60
C GLU A 169 9.10 4.29 8.68
N ASN A 170 8.25 4.07 9.70
CA ASN A 170 8.08 4.96 10.85
C ASN A 170 8.22 4.23 12.20
N GLY A 171 8.89 3.07 12.21
CA GLY A 171 9.16 2.28 13.40
C GLY A 171 8.05 1.30 13.80
N TYR A 172 6.96 1.19 13.05
CA TYR A 172 5.79 0.40 13.44
C TYR A 172 5.61 -0.90 12.65
N THR A 173 6.16 -1.01 11.45
CA THR A 173 6.04 -2.21 10.62
C THR A 173 6.50 -3.50 11.34
N PRO A 174 7.61 -3.52 12.11
CA PRO A 174 8.00 -4.71 12.85
C PRO A 174 6.94 -5.19 13.85
N ALA A 175 6.30 -4.27 14.57
CA ALA A 175 5.25 -4.61 15.55
C ALA A 175 4.00 -5.15 14.88
N ILE A 176 3.61 -4.60 13.74
CA ILE A 176 2.49 -5.09 12.92
C ILE A 176 2.78 -6.53 12.46
N LEU A 177 3.99 -6.80 11.97
CA LEU A 177 4.40 -8.16 11.54
C LEU A 177 4.37 -9.16 12.69
N ASP A 178 4.80 -8.77 13.89
CA ASP A 178 4.74 -9.64 15.07
C ASP A 178 3.30 -10.02 15.42
N VAL A 179 2.36 -9.07 15.30
CA VAL A 179 0.94 -9.33 15.52
C VAL A 179 0.37 -10.24 14.41
N LEU A 180 0.67 -9.96 13.14
CA LEU A 180 0.24 -10.82 12.02
C LEU A 180 0.73 -12.25 12.20
N LYS A 181 1.98 -12.42 12.63
CA LYS A 181 2.57 -13.72 12.93
C LYS A 181 1.85 -14.43 14.09
N LYS A 182 1.52 -13.71 15.17
CA LYS A 182 0.76 -14.21 16.31
C LYS A 182 -0.60 -14.79 15.89
N HIS A 183 -1.31 -14.08 14.99
CA HIS A 183 -2.61 -14.50 14.46
C HIS A 183 -2.51 -15.46 13.27
N ASN A 184 -1.28 -15.83 12.83
CA ASN A 184 -1.03 -16.63 11.63
C ASN A 184 -1.70 -16.06 10.37
N ILE A 185 -1.72 -14.73 10.22
CA ILE A 185 -2.30 -14.00 9.10
C ILE A 185 -1.21 -13.60 8.13
N LYS A 186 -1.48 -13.78 6.82
CA LYS A 186 -0.64 -13.29 5.73
C LYS A 186 -1.32 -12.10 5.09
N ALA A 187 -0.59 -10.99 4.98
CA ALA A 187 -1.04 -9.75 4.38
C ALA A 187 -0.27 -9.45 3.08
N ALA A 188 -0.71 -8.44 2.34
CA ALA A 188 0.05 -7.88 1.23
C ALA A 188 0.58 -6.49 1.59
N PHE A 189 1.86 -6.24 1.32
CA PHE A 189 2.53 -4.96 1.54
C PHE A 189 2.90 -4.36 0.20
N PHE A 190 2.21 -3.29 -0.19
CA PHE A 190 2.47 -2.56 -1.43
C PHE A 190 3.60 -1.56 -1.21
N CYS A 191 4.79 -1.90 -1.65
CA CYS A 191 6.02 -1.17 -1.35
C CYS A 191 6.41 -0.24 -2.49
N THR A 192 6.78 1.00 -2.15
CA THR A 192 7.45 1.90 -3.09
C THR A 192 8.90 1.49 -3.31
N GLY A 193 9.49 1.95 -4.41
CA GLY A 193 10.92 1.70 -4.65
C GLY A 193 11.85 2.34 -3.62
N SER A 194 11.44 3.45 -2.97
CA SER A 194 12.15 4.04 -1.84
C SER A 194 12.08 3.15 -0.61
N PHE A 195 10.90 2.69 -0.22
CA PHE A 195 10.74 1.78 0.90
C PHE A 195 11.59 0.51 0.76
N VAL A 196 11.58 -0.11 -0.45
CA VAL A 196 12.38 -1.30 -0.74
C VAL A 196 13.88 -1.05 -0.60
N ARG A 197 14.36 0.12 -1.09
CA ARG A 197 15.78 0.51 -0.98
C ARG A 197 16.21 0.73 0.47
N ASP A 198 15.38 1.41 1.24
CA ASP A 198 15.74 1.91 2.56
C ASP A 198 15.50 0.87 3.68
N ASN A 199 14.68 -0.17 3.41
CA ASN A 199 14.28 -1.19 4.38
C ASN A 199 14.47 -2.63 3.87
N PRO A 200 15.68 -3.03 3.40
CA PRO A 200 15.89 -4.37 2.82
C PRO A 200 15.61 -5.50 3.83
N GLU A 201 15.82 -5.28 5.11
CA GLU A 201 15.54 -6.29 6.14
C GLU A 201 14.03 -6.53 6.34
N LEU A 202 13.19 -5.48 6.18
CA LEU A 202 11.74 -5.65 6.21
C LEU A 202 11.25 -6.39 4.96
N ILE A 203 11.82 -6.09 3.78
CA ILE A 203 11.52 -6.79 2.54
C ILE A 203 11.84 -8.29 2.66
N LYS A 204 13.00 -8.63 3.24
CA LYS A 204 13.34 -10.03 3.53
C LYS A 204 12.36 -10.65 4.51
N ARG A 205 12.02 -9.91 5.58
CA ARG A 205 11.06 -10.37 6.58
C ARG A 205 9.68 -10.64 5.99
N PHE A 206 9.16 -9.76 5.10
CA PHE A 206 7.91 -9.99 4.37
C PHE A 206 7.97 -11.31 3.59
N ALA A 207 9.05 -11.53 2.83
CA ALA A 207 9.22 -12.72 2.01
C ALA A 207 9.39 -14.01 2.84
N ASP A 208 10.11 -13.96 3.96
CA ASP A 208 10.41 -15.11 4.82
C ASP A 208 9.19 -15.50 5.69
N GLU A 209 8.38 -14.52 6.08
CA GLU A 209 7.13 -14.75 6.82
C GLU A 209 5.95 -15.08 5.89
N GLY A 210 6.16 -15.12 4.57
CA GLY A 210 5.15 -15.52 3.58
C GLY A 210 4.07 -14.46 3.32
N HIS A 211 4.40 -13.19 3.52
CA HIS A 211 3.57 -12.07 3.08
C HIS A 211 3.78 -11.80 1.59
N ILE A 212 2.77 -11.23 0.95
CA ILE A 212 2.88 -10.77 -0.44
C ILE A 212 3.55 -9.40 -0.45
N ILE A 213 4.61 -9.26 -1.25
CA ILE A 213 5.19 -7.97 -1.57
C ILE A 213 4.53 -7.48 -2.86
N GLY A 214 3.70 -6.43 -2.76
CA GLY A 214 3.02 -5.79 -3.87
C GLY A 214 3.80 -4.56 -4.36
N ASN A 215 3.45 -4.10 -5.55
CA ASN A 215 4.07 -2.97 -6.21
C ASN A 215 3.30 -1.68 -5.98
N HIS A 216 3.96 -0.67 -5.39
CA HIS A 216 3.38 0.67 -5.19
C HIS A 216 4.15 1.75 -5.96
N THR A 217 4.71 1.38 -7.12
CA THR A 217 5.55 2.18 -8.01
C THR A 217 6.95 2.50 -7.47
N LEU A 218 7.85 2.81 -8.40
CA LEU A 218 9.25 3.08 -8.07
C LEU A 218 9.44 4.39 -7.28
N THR A 219 8.70 5.46 -7.65
CA THR A 219 8.89 6.81 -7.11
C THR A 219 7.62 7.45 -6.58
N HIS A 220 6.53 6.70 -6.47
CA HIS A 220 5.22 7.17 -5.99
C HIS A 220 4.70 8.42 -6.74
N PRO A 221 4.72 8.45 -8.08
CA PRO A 221 4.23 9.61 -8.82
C PRO A 221 2.70 9.65 -8.81
N SER A 222 2.13 10.84 -9.05
CA SER A 222 0.74 10.87 -9.49
C SER A 222 0.60 10.13 -10.81
N MET A 223 -0.10 9.00 -10.79
CA MET A 223 -0.26 8.17 -11.98
C MET A 223 -1.02 8.89 -13.10
N MET A 224 -1.78 9.93 -12.78
CA MET A 224 -2.40 10.80 -13.78
C MET A 224 -1.40 11.52 -14.68
N LYS A 225 -0.14 11.66 -14.25
CA LYS A 225 0.95 12.28 -15.01
C LYS A 225 1.77 11.26 -15.81
N VAL A 226 1.61 9.97 -15.54
CA VAL A 226 2.31 8.87 -16.20
C VAL A 226 1.49 8.43 -17.40
N SER A 227 1.84 8.92 -18.58
CA SER A 227 1.07 8.74 -19.82
C SER A 227 1.75 7.85 -20.86
N THR A 228 3.04 7.54 -20.67
CA THR A 228 3.79 6.71 -21.60
C THR A 228 3.99 5.30 -21.08
N TRP A 229 4.04 4.34 -22.01
CA TRP A 229 4.32 2.94 -21.69
C TRP A 229 5.68 2.77 -21.00
N ASP A 230 6.71 3.44 -21.50
CA ASP A 230 8.06 3.30 -20.98
C ASP A 230 8.16 3.80 -19.54
N GLU A 231 7.51 4.91 -19.22
CA GLU A 231 7.48 5.42 -17.85
C GLU A 231 6.65 4.53 -16.94
N PHE A 232 5.47 4.09 -17.40
CA PHE A 232 4.61 3.20 -16.60
C PHE A 232 5.31 1.87 -16.30
N SER A 233 5.90 1.22 -17.32
CA SER A 233 6.63 -0.04 -17.12
C SER A 233 7.86 0.13 -16.23
N ARG A 234 8.60 1.24 -16.36
CA ARG A 234 9.73 1.56 -15.49
C ARG A 234 9.30 1.73 -14.02
N GLN A 235 8.15 2.34 -13.78
CA GLN A 235 7.61 2.48 -12.42
C GLN A 235 7.31 1.13 -11.77
N LEU A 236 6.89 0.14 -12.55
CA LEU A 236 6.57 -1.20 -12.04
C LEU A 236 7.81 -2.10 -11.98
N PHE A 237 8.55 -2.25 -13.08
CA PHE A 237 9.69 -3.16 -13.13
C PHE A 237 10.84 -2.73 -12.23
N GLY A 238 11.03 -1.42 -12.00
CA GLY A 238 12.05 -0.93 -11.09
C GLY A 238 11.84 -1.34 -9.63
N VAL A 239 10.62 -1.64 -9.20
CA VAL A 239 10.34 -2.24 -7.87
C VAL A 239 10.63 -3.74 -7.91
N GLU A 240 10.16 -4.47 -8.95
CA GLU A 240 10.43 -5.90 -9.10
C GLU A 240 11.93 -6.21 -9.03
N GLU A 241 12.75 -5.46 -9.78
CA GLU A 241 14.21 -5.60 -9.80
C GLU A 241 14.84 -5.46 -8.42
N ARG A 242 14.39 -4.46 -7.64
CA ARG A 242 14.90 -4.22 -6.29
C ARG A 242 14.49 -5.32 -5.32
N VAL A 243 13.24 -5.75 -5.36
CA VAL A 243 12.74 -6.84 -4.50
C VAL A 243 13.48 -8.14 -4.84
N GLN A 244 13.66 -8.44 -6.13
CA GLN A 244 14.39 -9.63 -6.58
C GLN A 244 15.86 -9.59 -6.14
N ALA A 245 16.52 -8.43 -6.20
CA ALA A 245 17.90 -8.28 -5.75
C ALA A 245 18.07 -8.56 -4.24
N ILE A 246 17.05 -8.25 -3.42
CA ILE A 246 17.06 -8.46 -1.97
C ILE A 246 16.66 -9.88 -1.60
N THR A 247 15.61 -10.41 -2.22
CA THR A 247 14.97 -11.68 -1.82
C THR A 247 15.45 -12.89 -2.62
N GLY A 248 16.03 -12.65 -3.80
CA GLY A 248 16.34 -13.70 -4.78
C GLY A 248 15.10 -14.33 -5.44
N LYS A 249 13.90 -13.83 -5.16
CA LYS A 249 12.62 -14.38 -5.62
C LYS A 249 11.95 -13.41 -6.59
N GLU A 250 11.20 -13.94 -7.56
CA GLU A 250 10.30 -13.12 -8.37
C GLU A 250 9.18 -12.55 -7.51
N MET A 251 8.85 -11.27 -7.74
CA MET A 251 7.76 -10.58 -7.06
C MET A 251 6.42 -10.94 -7.70
N PRO A 252 5.38 -11.28 -6.90
CA PRO A 252 4.02 -11.45 -7.43
C PRO A 252 3.52 -10.15 -8.06
N ARG A 253 2.79 -10.25 -9.17
CA ARG A 253 2.37 -9.07 -9.94
C ARG A 253 1.05 -8.49 -9.44
N TYR A 254 1.08 -7.98 -8.21
CA TYR A 254 0.04 -7.15 -7.63
C TYR A 254 0.51 -5.69 -7.62
N TYR A 255 -0.30 -4.81 -8.16
CA TYR A 255 -0.01 -3.38 -8.27
C TYR A 255 -1.10 -2.56 -7.62
N ARG A 256 -0.72 -1.55 -6.85
CA ARG A 256 -1.64 -0.54 -6.35
C ARG A 256 -1.18 0.84 -6.81
N PRO A 257 -2.04 1.60 -7.53
CA PRO A 257 -1.68 2.95 -7.96
C PRO A 257 -1.58 3.88 -6.75
N PRO A 258 -0.54 4.75 -6.67
CA PRO A 258 -0.44 5.80 -5.67
C PRO A 258 -1.71 6.63 -5.56
N ALA A 259 -2.18 6.85 -4.31
CA ALA A 259 -3.42 7.56 -4.01
C ALA A 259 -4.68 7.00 -4.73
N GLY A 260 -4.62 5.78 -5.26
CA GLY A 260 -5.69 5.22 -6.07
C GLY A 260 -5.90 5.92 -7.42
N ALA A 261 -4.97 6.77 -7.85
CA ALA A 261 -5.09 7.52 -9.10
C ALA A 261 -4.90 6.62 -10.32
N TYR A 262 -5.87 6.59 -11.22
CA TYR A 262 -5.85 5.70 -12.37
C TYR A 262 -6.57 6.28 -13.58
N SER A 263 -6.33 5.66 -14.74
CA SER A 263 -7.14 5.79 -15.94
C SER A 263 -7.40 4.41 -16.53
N GLU A 264 -8.39 4.28 -17.40
CA GLU A 264 -8.63 3.02 -18.12
C GLU A 264 -7.39 2.57 -18.90
N ALA A 265 -6.68 3.51 -19.53
CA ALA A 265 -5.43 3.20 -20.23
C ALA A 265 -4.40 2.55 -19.29
N GLN A 266 -4.27 3.02 -18.06
CA GLN A 266 -3.35 2.46 -17.07
C GLN A 266 -3.80 1.09 -16.55
N LEU A 267 -5.10 0.87 -16.37
CA LEU A 267 -5.62 -0.46 -16.05
C LEU A 267 -5.27 -1.47 -17.16
N ARG A 268 -5.45 -1.06 -18.42
CA ARG A 268 -5.05 -1.89 -19.58
C ARG A 268 -3.54 -2.11 -19.66
N MET A 269 -2.74 -1.10 -19.34
CA MET A 269 -1.27 -1.23 -19.29
C MET A 269 -0.84 -2.22 -18.19
N ALA A 270 -1.40 -2.10 -16.99
CA ALA A 270 -1.11 -3.01 -15.89
C ALA A 270 -1.49 -4.45 -16.25
N ASP A 271 -2.70 -4.65 -16.78
CA ASP A 271 -3.18 -5.95 -17.25
C ASP A 271 -2.28 -6.53 -18.35
N ALA A 272 -1.90 -5.73 -19.36
CA ALA A 272 -1.01 -6.15 -20.43
C ALA A 272 0.40 -6.55 -19.92
N LEU A 273 0.88 -5.92 -18.83
CA LEU A 273 2.11 -6.31 -18.14
C LEU A 273 1.92 -7.52 -17.22
N GLY A 274 0.69 -8.05 -17.10
CA GLY A 274 0.35 -9.18 -16.24
C GLY A 274 0.16 -8.83 -14.77
N PHE A 275 -0.01 -7.52 -14.44
CA PHE A 275 -0.31 -7.10 -13.09
C PHE A 275 -1.82 -7.12 -12.82
N LYS A 276 -2.18 -7.56 -11.62
CA LYS A 276 -3.52 -7.32 -11.07
C LYS A 276 -3.50 -6.00 -10.32
N THR A 277 -4.39 -5.07 -10.72
CA THR A 277 -4.53 -3.79 -10.03
C THR A 277 -5.41 -3.94 -8.79
N ILE A 278 -4.91 -3.53 -7.63
CA ILE A 278 -5.59 -3.74 -6.34
C ILE A 278 -5.95 -2.38 -5.74
N PHE A 279 -7.24 -2.07 -5.76
CA PHE A 279 -7.85 -0.98 -4.99
C PHE A 279 -8.27 -1.48 -3.60
N TRP A 280 -9.25 -0.83 -2.99
CA TRP A 280 -9.77 -1.18 -1.66
C TRP A 280 -11.25 -0.87 -1.54
N SER A 281 -11.90 -1.50 -0.60
CA SER A 281 -13.29 -1.23 -0.21
C SER A 281 -13.43 -0.88 1.27
N VAL A 282 -12.34 -0.98 2.04
CA VAL A 282 -12.26 -0.52 3.43
C VAL A 282 -10.96 0.25 3.61
N ALA A 283 -11.08 1.48 4.07
CA ALA A 283 -9.95 2.34 4.42
C ALA A 283 -10.38 3.43 5.40
N TYR A 284 -9.43 4.12 6.01
CA TYR A 284 -9.66 5.35 6.75
C TYR A 284 -8.39 6.21 6.71
N LYS A 285 -8.48 7.46 7.16
CA LYS A 285 -7.32 8.36 7.17
C LYS A 285 -6.38 7.99 8.33
N ASP A 286 -5.40 7.15 8.07
CA ASP A 286 -4.42 6.62 9.04
C ASP A 286 -2.96 7.01 8.71
N TRP A 287 -2.71 7.49 7.50
CA TRP A 287 -1.38 7.78 6.96
C TRP A 287 -0.76 9.10 7.45
N ASP A 288 -1.55 10.04 7.99
CA ASP A 288 -1.05 11.33 8.48
C ASP A 288 -0.44 11.15 9.88
N VAL A 289 0.89 11.00 9.93
CA VAL A 289 1.63 10.75 11.17
C VAL A 289 1.50 11.88 12.20
N ASN A 290 1.17 13.09 11.76
CA ASN A 290 0.96 14.26 12.64
C ASN A 290 -0.49 14.41 13.11
N ALA A 291 -1.42 13.66 12.53
CA ALA A 291 -2.84 13.72 12.86
C ALA A 291 -3.44 12.31 12.96
N GLN A 292 -2.83 11.49 13.79
CA GLN A 292 -3.27 10.11 14.00
C GLN A 292 -4.67 10.06 14.64
N PRO A 293 -5.56 9.21 14.14
CA PRO A 293 -6.85 8.96 14.78
C PRO A 293 -6.67 8.35 16.17
N THR A 294 -7.63 8.54 17.07
CA THR A 294 -7.64 7.82 18.35
C THR A 294 -7.87 6.32 18.13
N HIS A 295 -7.45 5.48 19.08
CA HIS A 295 -7.69 4.03 19.03
C HIS A 295 -9.18 3.70 18.87
N GLU A 296 -10.05 4.37 19.62
CA GLU A 296 -11.51 4.21 19.53
C GLU A 296 -12.02 4.52 18.10
N ARG A 297 -11.50 5.59 17.50
CA ARG A 297 -11.90 5.99 16.15
C ARG A 297 -11.41 5.01 15.10
N GLY A 298 -10.17 4.54 15.21
CA GLY A 298 -9.60 3.50 14.35
C GLY A 298 -10.43 2.22 14.43
N MET A 299 -10.64 1.71 15.64
CA MET A 299 -11.46 0.53 15.90
C MET A 299 -12.89 0.69 15.37
N SER A 300 -13.53 1.83 15.64
CA SER A 300 -14.90 2.11 15.17
C SER A 300 -14.99 2.08 13.67
N TYR A 301 -14.10 2.74 12.93
CA TYR A 301 -14.10 2.73 11.47
C TYR A 301 -13.90 1.34 10.91
N LEU A 302 -12.91 0.61 11.41
CA LEU A 302 -12.52 -0.67 10.88
C LEU A 302 -13.53 -1.78 11.22
N THR A 303 -14.19 -1.73 12.38
CA THR A 303 -15.22 -2.72 12.76
C THR A 303 -16.59 -2.44 12.13
N THR A 304 -16.91 -1.19 11.80
CA THR A 304 -18.20 -0.83 11.16
C THR A 304 -18.17 -0.87 9.64
N ARG A 305 -16.97 -0.76 9.03
CA ARG A 305 -16.79 -0.76 7.57
C ARG A 305 -16.43 -2.12 7.00
N ILE A 306 -15.91 -3.05 7.83
CA ILE A 306 -15.59 -4.41 7.38
C ILE A 306 -16.83 -5.09 6.81
N HIS A 307 -16.67 -5.78 5.70
CA HIS A 307 -17.73 -6.54 5.04
C HIS A 307 -17.14 -7.80 4.36
N PRO A 308 -17.97 -8.81 4.03
CA PRO A 308 -17.52 -9.99 3.31
C PRO A 308 -16.80 -9.64 2.01
N GLY A 309 -15.64 -10.26 1.79
CA GLY A 309 -14.83 -10.07 0.59
C GLY A 309 -14.09 -8.74 0.50
N ALA A 310 -14.00 -7.97 1.59
CA ALA A 310 -13.31 -6.67 1.61
C ALA A 310 -11.82 -6.79 1.31
N ILE A 311 -11.31 -5.87 0.49
CA ILE A 311 -9.88 -5.55 0.43
C ILE A 311 -9.66 -4.33 1.32
N ILE A 312 -8.85 -4.49 2.35
CA ILE A 312 -8.63 -3.49 3.40
C ILE A 312 -7.32 -2.79 3.15
N LEU A 313 -7.33 -1.46 3.04
CA LEU A 313 -6.14 -0.62 2.96
C LEU A 313 -5.84 -0.01 4.32
N LEU A 314 -4.64 -0.27 4.83
CA LEU A 314 -4.02 0.38 5.97
C LEU A 314 -2.62 0.88 5.60
N HIS A 315 -2.02 1.70 6.46
CA HIS A 315 -0.63 2.14 6.32
C HIS A 315 0.15 1.75 7.58
N ALA A 316 1.32 1.13 7.42
CA ALA A 316 2.13 0.70 8.57
C ALA A 316 2.87 1.86 9.25
N VAL A 317 2.95 3.03 8.63
CA VAL A 317 3.43 4.28 9.28
C VAL A 317 2.54 4.73 10.43
N SER A 318 1.32 4.19 10.55
CA SER A 318 0.35 4.58 11.56
C SER A 318 0.66 3.97 12.92
N LYS A 319 0.97 4.82 13.87
CA LYS A 319 1.08 4.44 15.29
C LYS A 319 -0.21 3.79 15.78
N THR A 320 -1.35 4.39 15.46
CA THR A 320 -2.66 3.89 15.87
C THR A 320 -2.90 2.48 15.34
N ASN A 321 -2.61 2.22 14.04
CA ASN A 321 -2.74 0.87 13.49
C ASN A 321 -1.88 -0.15 14.23
N ALA A 322 -0.62 0.18 14.52
CA ALA A 322 0.27 -0.72 15.23
C ALA A 322 -0.25 -1.05 16.64
N GLU A 323 -0.76 -0.04 17.35
CA GLU A 323 -1.23 -0.19 18.74
C GLU A 323 -2.57 -0.94 18.84
N ILE A 324 -3.48 -0.79 17.85
CA ILE A 324 -4.78 -1.49 17.86
C ILE A 324 -4.78 -2.84 17.12
N MET A 325 -3.73 -3.19 16.38
CA MET A 325 -3.74 -4.32 15.44
C MET A 325 -4.16 -5.63 16.10
N ASP A 326 -3.60 -5.98 17.24
CA ASP A 326 -3.92 -7.23 17.95
C ASP A 326 -5.41 -7.29 18.36
N GLN A 327 -5.92 -6.20 18.91
CA GLN A 327 -7.33 -6.09 19.29
C GLN A 327 -8.25 -6.12 18.06
N LEU A 328 -7.84 -5.46 16.98
CA LEU A 328 -8.60 -5.39 15.74
C LEU A 328 -8.75 -6.76 15.09
N LEU A 329 -7.65 -7.50 14.94
CA LEU A 329 -7.66 -8.83 14.35
C LEU A 329 -8.50 -9.79 15.21
N THR A 330 -8.31 -9.78 16.53
CA THR A 330 -9.13 -10.55 17.47
C THR A 330 -10.62 -10.23 17.32
N THR A 331 -10.97 -8.94 17.17
CA THR A 331 -12.36 -8.51 16.99
C THR A 331 -12.93 -9.04 15.67
N TRP A 332 -12.19 -8.95 14.58
CA TRP A 332 -12.64 -9.45 13.30
C TRP A 332 -12.80 -10.98 13.27
N GLU A 333 -11.91 -11.73 13.94
CA GLU A 333 -12.04 -13.18 14.15
C GLU A 333 -13.30 -13.51 14.95
N GLN A 334 -13.59 -12.77 16.03
CA GLN A 334 -14.81 -12.92 16.82
C GLN A 334 -16.08 -12.57 16.02
N MET A 335 -16.01 -11.64 15.08
CA MET A 335 -17.08 -11.34 14.13
C MET A 335 -17.25 -12.44 13.07
N GLY A 336 -16.39 -13.46 13.07
CA GLY A 336 -16.41 -14.61 12.18
C GLY A 336 -15.69 -14.40 10.85
N TYR A 337 -14.83 -13.38 10.72
CA TYR A 337 -14.01 -13.18 9.55
C TYR A 337 -12.76 -14.05 9.56
N SER A 338 -12.41 -14.59 8.40
CA SER A 338 -11.13 -15.20 8.09
C SER A 338 -10.32 -14.31 7.15
N PHE A 339 -9.02 -14.59 7.04
CA PHE A 339 -8.11 -13.81 6.23
C PHE A 339 -7.61 -14.64 5.05
N ARG A 340 -7.70 -14.09 3.85
CA ARG A 340 -7.19 -14.69 2.61
C ARG A 340 -6.04 -13.84 2.06
N THR A 341 -5.16 -14.50 1.31
CA THR A 341 -4.10 -13.83 0.56
C THR A 341 -4.60 -13.39 -0.82
N LEU A 342 -3.96 -12.39 -1.43
CA LEU A 342 -4.34 -11.95 -2.79
C LEU A 342 -4.17 -13.06 -3.84
N ASP A 343 -3.40 -14.11 -3.55
CA ASP A 343 -3.28 -15.28 -4.44
C ASP A 343 -4.59 -16.08 -4.56
N GLU A 344 -5.49 -15.91 -3.58
CA GLU A 344 -6.82 -16.51 -3.55
C GLU A 344 -7.89 -15.63 -4.22
N LEU A 345 -7.51 -14.49 -4.82
CA LEU A 345 -8.43 -13.69 -5.63
C LEU A 345 -8.99 -14.52 -6.79
N PRO A 346 -10.29 -14.39 -7.11
CA PRO A 346 -10.88 -15.08 -8.24
C PRO A 346 -10.07 -14.83 -9.51
N GLN A 347 -9.66 -15.90 -10.17
CA GLN A 347 -9.05 -15.81 -11.49
C GLN A 347 -10.14 -15.34 -12.45
N GLY A 348 -9.92 -14.20 -13.12
CA GLY A 348 -10.72 -13.57 -14.18
C GLY A 348 -12.18 -14.02 -14.36
N LEU A 349 -13.02 -13.19 -14.92
CA LEU A 349 -14.28 -13.67 -15.44
C LEU A 349 -13.96 -14.55 -16.67
N THR A 350 -14.00 -15.87 -16.51
CA THR A 350 -14.30 -16.74 -17.64
C THR A 350 -15.76 -16.46 -18.02
N PHE A 351 -15.97 -15.67 -19.08
CA PHE A 351 -17.27 -15.51 -19.71
C PHE A 351 -17.62 -16.74 -20.52
#